data_d56c023afd4f4b315979754ebbd2de6c
#
_entry.id   d56c023afd4f4b315979754ebbd2de6c
#
_cell.length_a   1.000
_cell.length_b   1.000
_cell.length_c   1.000
_cell.angle_alpha   90.00
_cell.angle_beta   90.00
_cell.angle_gamma   90.00
#
_symmetry.space_group_name_H-M   'P 1'
#
loop_
_entity.id
_entity.type
_entity.pdbx_description
1 polymer ?
#
loop_
_entity_poly.entity_id
_entity_poly.type
_entity_poly.pdbx_seq_one_letter_code
_entity_poly.pdbx_strand_id
1 'polypeptide(L)'
;MANTFHADNPLNRFLYKFGTMILINIYFLLCCLPVITIGASFTAANTVCYKMHEEPDVKVTSTFFKSFGKNFIDSTLVWIILAGIMSFAVFTFIKNAQTGGTAAVVICAVCVIVVIIAMSGASFIFMIIGRYDNPIQTQIANAYKIGISHLSWCIMIWLIVGVALLIYATTGIYRKIFRKIETKE
;
A
#
# COMPACT_ATOMS: atom_id res chain seq x y z
N MET A 1 29.65 -3.95 25.87
CA MET A 1 30.25 -2.74 25.25
C MET A 1 29.29 -2.31 24.13
N ALA A 2 28.39 -1.40 24.45
CA ALA A 2 27.46 -0.86 23.49
C ALA A 2 28.17 0.25 22.71
N ASN A 3 28.42 0.04 21.43
CA ASN A 3 28.86 1.09 20.53
C ASN A 3 27.76 2.16 20.46
N THR A 4 27.91 3.19 21.24
CA THR A 4 27.26 4.48 21.05
C THR A 4 27.81 5.06 19.75
N PHE A 5 27.22 4.68 18.62
CA PHE A 5 27.40 5.39 17.37
C PHE A 5 26.89 6.81 17.62
N HIS A 6 27.82 7.77 17.65
CA HIS A 6 27.50 9.19 17.92
C HIS A 6 26.33 9.63 17.05
N ALA A 7 25.17 9.80 17.69
CA ALA A 7 23.91 10.24 17.07
C ALA A 7 23.95 11.70 16.58
N ASP A 8 25.07 12.39 16.74
CA ASP A 8 25.20 13.83 16.54
C ASP A 8 25.51 14.24 15.08
N ASN A 9 25.80 13.26 14.21
CA ASN A 9 26.05 13.58 12.82
C ASN A 9 24.79 13.33 11.96
N PRO A 10 24.24 14.37 11.26
CA PRO A 10 23.04 14.23 10.44
C PRO A 10 23.19 13.16 9.36
N LEU A 11 24.40 12.90 8.89
CA LEU A 11 24.69 11.85 7.94
C LEU A 11 24.48 10.44 8.54
N ASN A 12 24.93 10.21 9.78
CA ASN A 12 24.75 8.92 10.46
C ASN A 12 23.27 8.64 10.73
N ARG A 13 22.49 9.67 11.09
CA ARG A 13 21.04 9.57 11.26
C ARG A 13 20.34 9.25 9.94
N PHE A 14 20.78 9.85 8.83
CA PHE A 14 20.26 9.56 7.51
C PHE A 14 20.57 8.12 7.09
N LEU A 15 21.83 7.68 7.24
CA LEU A 15 22.25 6.31 6.91
C LEU A 15 21.51 5.25 7.75
N TYR A 16 21.33 5.52 9.05
CA TYR A 16 20.54 4.65 9.91
C TYR A 16 19.08 4.52 9.44
N LYS A 17 18.40 5.64 9.15
CA LYS A 17 17.03 5.62 8.64
C LYS A 17 16.95 4.90 7.30
N PHE A 18 17.90 5.14 6.41
CA PHE A 18 17.96 4.48 5.11
C PHE A 18 18.16 2.96 5.23
N GLY A 19 19.11 2.52 6.05
CA GLY A 19 19.32 1.09 6.34
C GLY A 19 18.10 0.43 6.97
N THR A 20 17.41 1.14 7.87
CA THR A 20 16.15 0.68 8.48
C THR A 20 15.05 0.53 7.45
N MET A 21 14.92 1.46 6.50
CA MET A 21 13.93 1.35 5.41
C MET A 21 14.20 0.14 4.52
N ILE A 22 15.46 -0.17 4.22
CA ILE A 22 15.84 -1.37 3.47
C ILE A 22 15.41 -2.63 4.23
N LEU A 23 15.68 -2.70 5.53
CA LEU A 23 15.28 -3.82 6.39
C LEU A 23 13.76 -4.02 6.42
N ILE A 24 13.00 -2.93 6.57
CA ILE A 24 11.53 -2.98 6.51
C ILE A 24 11.05 -3.54 5.17
N ASN A 25 11.63 -3.08 4.05
CA ASN A 25 11.29 -3.58 2.73
C ASN A 25 11.57 -5.07 2.56
N ILE A 26 12.71 -5.57 3.07
CA ILE A 26 13.06 -6.99 3.04
C ILE A 26 12.02 -7.81 3.82
N TYR A 27 11.70 -7.41 5.06
CA TYR A 27 10.69 -8.11 5.86
C TYR A 27 9.31 -8.04 5.25
N PHE A 28 8.95 -6.88 4.70
CA PHE A 28 7.69 -6.68 3.98
C PHE A 28 7.57 -7.67 2.81
N LEU A 29 8.57 -7.73 1.93
CA LEU A 29 8.57 -8.60 0.76
C LEU A 29 8.53 -10.08 1.17
N LEU A 30 9.31 -10.49 2.16
CA LEU A 30 9.30 -11.87 2.66
C LEU A 30 7.92 -12.25 3.25
N CYS A 31 7.32 -11.37 4.03
CA CYS A 31 6.01 -11.61 4.61
C CYS A 31 4.85 -11.45 3.62
N CYS A 32 5.05 -10.83 2.45
CA CYS A 32 4.07 -10.72 1.38
C CYS A 32 4.08 -11.92 0.41
N LEU A 33 5.01 -12.88 0.55
CA LEU A 33 5.04 -14.08 -0.30
C LEU A 33 3.69 -14.82 -0.31
N PRO A 34 3.03 -15.05 0.82
CA PRO A 34 1.63 -15.41 0.82
C PRO A 34 0.78 -14.15 0.57
N VAL A 35 0.03 -14.11 -0.52
CA VAL A 35 -0.83 -12.95 -0.90
C VAL A 35 -1.81 -12.56 0.22
N ILE A 36 -2.21 -13.52 1.04
CA ILE A 36 -3.14 -13.34 2.17
C ILE A 36 -2.55 -12.45 3.26
N THR A 37 -1.24 -12.48 3.47
CA THR A 37 -0.55 -11.76 4.55
C THR A 37 -0.12 -10.34 4.19
N ILE A 38 -0.41 -9.87 2.97
CA ILE A 38 -0.06 -8.51 2.52
C ILE A 38 -0.60 -7.44 3.48
N GLY A 39 -1.84 -7.58 3.95
CA GLY A 39 -2.43 -6.62 4.90
C GLY A 39 -1.67 -6.54 6.22
N ALA A 40 -1.33 -7.71 6.80
CA ALA A 40 -0.58 -7.78 8.04
C ALA A 40 0.85 -7.22 7.89
N SER A 41 1.50 -7.51 6.76
CA SER A 41 2.83 -6.98 6.43
C SER A 41 2.80 -5.46 6.28
N PHE A 42 1.76 -4.92 5.64
CA PHE A 42 1.58 -3.48 5.46
C PHE A 42 1.35 -2.77 6.80
N THR A 43 0.52 -3.34 7.69
CA THR A 43 0.30 -2.86 9.06
C THR A 43 1.60 -2.87 9.86
N ALA A 44 2.39 -3.95 9.80
CA ALA A 44 3.66 -4.06 10.51
C ALA A 44 4.68 -3.02 10.03
N ALA A 45 4.82 -2.85 8.72
CA ALA A 45 5.71 -1.85 8.12
C ALA A 45 5.33 -0.43 8.55
N ASN A 46 4.04 -0.08 8.49
CA ASN A 46 3.54 1.22 8.96
C ASN A 46 3.82 1.46 10.45
N THR A 47 3.65 0.43 11.29
CA THR A 47 3.94 0.53 12.73
C THR A 47 5.40 0.85 12.99
N VAL A 48 6.33 0.20 12.26
CA VAL A 48 7.77 0.48 12.40
C VAL A 48 8.08 1.90 11.91
N CYS A 49 7.59 2.28 10.73
CA CYS A 49 7.79 3.63 10.19
C CYS A 49 7.28 4.71 11.14
N TYR A 50 6.09 4.50 11.73
CA TYR A 50 5.53 5.42 12.70
C TYR A 50 6.43 5.56 13.94
N LYS A 51 6.88 4.45 14.53
CA LYS A 51 7.79 4.47 15.69
C LYS A 51 9.14 5.11 15.39
N MET A 52 9.66 4.98 14.17
CA MET A 52 10.89 5.66 13.76
C MET A 52 10.77 7.21 13.77
N HIS A 53 9.57 7.74 13.74
CA HIS A 53 9.34 9.18 13.89
C HIS A 53 9.27 9.61 15.36
N GLU A 54 8.88 8.70 16.26
CA GLU A 54 8.74 8.99 17.69
C GLU A 54 10.02 8.67 18.48
N GLU A 55 10.72 7.60 18.11
CA GLU A 55 11.89 7.09 18.82
C GLU A 55 13.13 7.08 17.92
N PRO A 56 14.30 7.58 18.38
CA PRO A 56 15.54 7.57 17.59
C PRO A 56 16.10 6.16 17.35
N ASP A 57 15.89 5.22 18.30
CA ASP A 57 16.46 3.87 18.29
C ASP A 57 15.37 2.78 18.34
N VAL A 58 14.69 2.58 17.21
CA VAL A 58 13.64 1.54 17.10
C VAL A 58 14.26 0.17 16.83
N LYS A 59 13.90 -0.83 17.63
CA LYS A 59 14.21 -2.24 17.36
C LYS A 59 13.34 -2.76 16.20
N VAL A 60 13.77 -2.49 14.97
CA VAL A 60 12.99 -2.73 13.73
C VAL A 60 12.43 -4.14 13.67
N THR A 61 13.29 -5.16 13.78
CA THR A 61 12.90 -6.57 13.66
C THR A 61 11.85 -6.95 14.70
N SER A 62 12.11 -6.64 15.97
CA SER A 62 11.18 -6.98 17.06
C SER A 62 9.85 -6.25 16.91
N THR A 63 9.87 -4.97 16.55
CA THR A 63 8.67 -4.16 16.34
C THR A 63 7.84 -4.68 15.16
N PHE A 64 8.49 -5.02 14.05
CA PHE A 64 7.83 -5.54 12.86
C PHE A 64 7.10 -6.85 13.16
N PHE A 65 7.81 -7.88 13.65
CA PHE A 65 7.19 -9.19 13.88
C PHE A 65 6.18 -9.17 15.02
N LYS A 66 6.38 -8.35 16.05
CA LYS A 66 5.39 -8.16 17.11
C LYS A 66 4.09 -7.53 16.58
N SER A 67 4.21 -6.49 15.74
CA SER A 67 3.04 -5.86 15.11
C SER A 67 2.37 -6.78 14.10
N PHE A 68 3.17 -7.51 13.31
CA PHE A 68 2.69 -8.50 12.36
C PHE A 68 1.81 -9.56 13.03
N GLY A 69 2.31 -10.21 14.09
CA GLY A 69 1.56 -11.24 14.81
C GLY A 69 0.33 -10.68 15.53
N LYS A 70 0.47 -9.52 16.20
CA LYS A 70 -0.62 -8.90 16.96
C LYS A 70 -1.81 -8.55 16.08
N ASN A 71 -1.55 -7.97 14.91
CA ASN A 71 -2.59 -7.44 14.03
C ASN A 71 -2.91 -8.36 12.84
N PHE A 72 -2.43 -9.60 12.88
CA PHE A 72 -2.51 -10.53 11.75
C PHE A 72 -3.94 -10.76 11.28
N ILE A 73 -4.84 -11.09 12.19
CA ILE A 73 -6.23 -11.45 11.86
C ILE A 73 -6.98 -10.23 11.32
N ASP A 74 -6.93 -9.10 12.01
CA ASP A 74 -7.66 -7.90 11.65
C ASP A 74 -7.18 -7.33 10.31
N SER A 75 -5.87 -7.24 10.13
CA SER A 75 -5.30 -6.73 8.89
C SER A 75 -5.53 -7.66 7.70
N THR A 76 -5.48 -8.97 7.91
CA THR A 76 -5.74 -9.97 6.87
C THR A 76 -7.20 -9.96 6.47
N LEU A 77 -8.12 -9.86 7.43
CA LEU A 77 -9.56 -9.76 7.15
C LEU A 77 -9.88 -8.53 6.28
N VAL A 78 -9.36 -7.36 6.69
CA VAL A 78 -9.54 -6.12 5.93
C VAL A 78 -8.94 -6.23 4.53
N TRP A 79 -7.75 -6.84 4.40
CA TRP A 79 -7.11 -7.05 3.11
C TRP A 79 -7.96 -7.91 2.18
N ILE A 80 -8.50 -9.03 2.67
CA ILE A 80 -9.35 -9.93 1.88
C ILE A 80 -10.62 -9.20 1.40
N ILE A 81 -11.26 -8.43 2.28
CA ILE A 81 -12.46 -7.64 1.92
C ILE A 81 -12.11 -6.61 0.84
N LEU A 82 -11.02 -5.85 1.01
CA LEU A 82 -10.59 -4.86 0.03
C LEU A 82 -10.22 -5.51 -1.31
N ALA A 83 -9.48 -6.62 -1.29
CA ALA A 83 -9.12 -7.36 -2.48
C ALA A 83 -10.36 -7.90 -3.21
N GLY A 84 -11.37 -8.37 -2.47
CA GLY A 84 -12.65 -8.81 -3.02
C GLY A 84 -13.40 -7.67 -3.71
N ILE A 85 -13.54 -6.52 -3.05
CA ILE A 85 -14.18 -5.32 -3.62
C ILE A 85 -13.46 -4.87 -4.89
N MET A 86 -12.13 -4.79 -4.84
CA MET A 86 -11.30 -4.38 -5.98
C MET A 86 -11.43 -5.35 -7.17
N SER A 87 -11.35 -6.65 -6.90
CA SER A 87 -11.48 -7.68 -7.93
C SER A 87 -12.87 -7.66 -8.59
N PHE A 88 -13.93 -7.49 -7.79
CA PHE A 88 -15.29 -7.37 -8.30
C PHE A 88 -15.47 -6.10 -9.15
N ALA A 89 -14.96 -4.97 -8.70
CA ALA A 89 -15.04 -3.70 -9.44
C ALA A 89 -14.27 -3.80 -10.79
N VAL A 90 -13.07 -4.38 -10.79
CA VAL A 90 -12.28 -4.58 -12.02
C VAL A 90 -12.97 -5.53 -12.98
N PHE A 91 -13.49 -6.66 -12.48
CA PHE A 91 -14.24 -7.61 -13.30
C PHE A 91 -15.47 -6.97 -13.97
N THR A 92 -16.26 -6.24 -13.18
CA THR A 92 -17.45 -5.53 -13.66
C THR A 92 -17.07 -4.46 -14.69
N PHE A 93 -15.99 -3.71 -14.43
CA PHE A 93 -15.49 -2.71 -15.37
C PHE A 93 -15.10 -3.33 -16.72
N ILE A 94 -14.31 -4.41 -16.71
CA ILE A 94 -13.85 -5.07 -17.95
C ILE A 94 -15.04 -5.61 -18.75
N LYS A 95 -16.02 -6.22 -18.09
CA LYS A 95 -17.22 -6.76 -18.77
C LYS A 95 -18.05 -5.66 -19.43
N ASN A 96 -18.29 -4.57 -18.72
CA ASN A 96 -19.15 -3.49 -19.25
C ASN A 96 -18.41 -2.59 -20.26
N ALA A 97 -17.10 -2.41 -20.16
CA ALA A 97 -16.32 -1.66 -21.13
C ALA A 97 -16.39 -2.26 -22.55
N GLN A 98 -16.63 -3.58 -22.67
CA GLN A 98 -16.76 -4.26 -23.95
C GLN A 98 -18.17 -4.21 -24.53
N THR A 99 -19.20 -3.96 -23.72
CA THR A 99 -20.60 -4.04 -24.13
C THR A 99 -21.08 -2.78 -24.87
N GLY A 100 -20.49 -1.60 -24.55
CA GLY A 100 -20.90 -0.32 -25.12
C GLY A 100 -22.27 0.16 -24.61
N GLY A 101 -22.66 1.38 -24.97
CA GLY A 101 -23.93 1.98 -24.58
C GLY A 101 -23.87 2.83 -23.31
N THR A 102 -24.89 3.67 -23.11
CA THR A 102 -25.00 4.63 -22.00
C THR A 102 -25.00 3.96 -20.62
N ALA A 103 -25.68 2.82 -20.48
CA ALA A 103 -25.72 2.06 -19.24
C ALA A 103 -24.34 1.53 -18.85
N ALA A 104 -23.55 1.04 -19.81
CA ALA A 104 -22.20 0.55 -19.57
C ALA A 104 -21.27 1.67 -19.07
N VAL A 105 -21.38 2.88 -19.64
CA VAL A 105 -20.61 4.05 -19.21
C VAL A 105 -20.92 4.41 -17.76
N VAL A 106 -22.19 4.41 -17.36
CA VAL A 106 -22.60 4.69 -15.98
C VAL A 106 -22.03 3.64 -15.01
N ILE A 107 -22.13 2.35 -15.36
CA ILE A 107 -21.59 1.26 -14.51
C ILE A 107 -20.06 1.41 -14.37
N CYS A 108 -19.35 1.68 -15.46
CA CYS A 108 -17.90 1.90 -15.41
C CYS A 108 -17.53 3.09 -14.53
N ALA A 109 -18.28 4.21 -14.61
CA ALA A 109 -18.07 5.37 -13.75
C ALA A 109 -18.27 5.03 -12.25
N VAL A 110 -19.33 4.28 -11.93
CA VAL A 110 -19.56 3.81 -10.55
C VAL A 110 -18.42 2.91 -10.07
N CYS A 111 -17.94 1.98 -10.89
CA CYS A 111 -16.79 1.14 -10.54
C CYS A 111 -15.54 1.97 -10.21
N VAL A 112 -15.25 3.01 -11.01
CA VAL A 112 -14.12 3.91 -10.75
C VAL A 112 -14.29 4.63 -9.41
N ILE A 113 -15.47 5.14 -9.11
CA ILE A 113 -15.76 5.81 -7.83
C ILE A 113 -15.57 4.85 -6.65
N VAL A 114 -16.08 3.62 -6.75
CA VAL A 114 -15.90 2.58 -5.72
C VAL A 114 -14.42 2.28 -5.48
N VAL A 115 -13.63 2.15 -6.55
CA VAL A 115 -12.18 1.93 -6.45
C VAL A 115 -11.49 3.10 -5.75
N ILE A 116 -11.80 4.34 -6.10
CA ILE A 116 -11.22 5.53 -5.46
C ILE A 116 -11.54 5.57 -3.97
N ILE A 117 -12.79 5.31 -3.59
CA ILE A 117 -13.21 5.28 -2.18
C ILE A 117 -12.49 4.13 -1.43
N ALA A 118 -12.46 2.93 -1.99
CA ALA A 118 -11.78 1.78 -1.39
C ALA A 118 -10.28 2.05 -1.17
N MET A 119 -9.60 2.61 -2.16
CA MET A 119 -8.19 2.96 -2.10
C MET A 119 -7.91 4.07 -1.06
N SER A 120 -8.77 5.08 -0.96
CA SER A 120 -8.61 6.13 0.06
C SER A 120 -8.70 5.59 1.48
N GLY A 121 -9.66 4.70 1.76
CA GLY A 121 -9.77 4.01 3.03
C GLY A 121 -8.57 3.08 3.30
N ALA A 122 -8.15 2.31 2.28
CA ALA A 122 -7.02 1.40 2.37
C ALA A 122 -5.70 2.09 2.75
N SER A 123 -5.50 3.34 2.33
CA SER A 123 -4.31 4.12 2.65
C SER A 123 -4.13 4.36 4.16
N PHE A 124 -5.22 4.46 4.90
CA PHE A 124 -5.19 4.80 6.33
C PHE A 124 -5.50 3.63 7.26
N ILE A 125 -6.28 2.63 6.79
CA ILE A 125 -6.78 1.56 7.67
C ILE A 125 -5.64 0.75 8.30
N PHE A 126 -4.64 0.36 7.52
CA PHE A 126 -3.51 -0.43 8.01
C PHE A 126 -2.62 0.36 8.98
N MET A 127 -2.57 1.69 8.84
CA MET A 127 -1.88 2.56 9.78
C MET A 127 -2.65 2.66 11.10
N ILE A 128 -3.98 2.74 11.05
CA ILE A 128 -4.86 2.82 12.22
C ILE A 128 -4.85 1.49 13.00
N ILE A 129 -4.95 0.36 12.31
CA ILE A 129 -4.87 -0.98 12.91
C ILE A 129 -3.54 -1.16 13.67
N GLY A 130 -2.43 -0.71 13.09
CA GLY A 130 -1.12 -0.82 13.74
C GLY A 130 -0.94 0.07 14.96
N ARG A 131 -1.75 1.12 15.10
CA ARG A 131 -1.61 2.13 16.15
C ARG A 131 -2.62 2.02 17.29
N TYR A 132 -3.86 1.64 17.00
CA TYR A 132 -4.97 1.68 17.95
C TYR A 132 -5.57 0.30 18.17
N ASP A 133 -5.76 -0.09 19.43
CA ASP A 133 -6.40 -1.34 19.86
C ASP A 133 -7.92 -1.14 20.02
N ASN A 134 -8.59 -0.65 18.96
CA ASN A 134 -10.04 -0.46 18.95
C ASN A 134 -10.75 -1.61 18.21
N PRO A 135 -12.06 -1.80 18.42
CA PRO A 135 -12.84 -2.73 17.60
C PRO A 135 -12.71 -2.41 16.11
N ILE A 136 -12.57 -3.43 15.27
CA ILE A 136 -12.27 -3.28 13.83
C ILE A 136 -13.28 -2.37 13.10
N GLN A 137 -14.55 -2.40 13.50
CA GLN A 137 -15.59 -1.54 12.93
C GLN A 137 -15.29 -0.05 13.14
N THR A 138 -14.85 0.32 14.34
CA THR A 138 -14.46 1.69 14.69
C THR A 138 -13.20 2.12 13.92
N GLN A 139 -12.27 1.20 13.74
CA GLN A 139 -11.04 1.46 12.97
C GLN A 139 -11.35 1.71 11.50
N ILE A 140 -12.23 0.91 10.90
CA ILE A 140 -12.71 1.10 9.52
C ILE A 140 -13.40 2.45 9.37
N ALA A 141 -14.36 2.77 10.26
CA ALA A 141 -15.08 4.04 10.21
C ALA A 141 -14.14 5.25 10.31
N ASN A 142 -13.15 5.19 11.21
CA ASN A 142 -12.15 6.25 11.37
C ASN A 142 -11.23 6.37 10.14
N ALA A 143 -10.82 5.24 9.54
CA ALA A 143 -10.00 5.23 8.34
C ALA A 143 -10.71 5.91 7.16
N TYR A 144 -11.97 5.57 6.93
CA TYR A 144 -12.77 6.21 5.88
C TYR A 144 -13.04 7.69 6.17
N LYS A 145 -13.32 8.05 7.42
CA LYS A 145 -13.51 9.45 7.81
C LYS A 145 -12.26 10.30 7.52
N ILE A 146 -11.07 9.79 7.85
CA ILE A 146 -9.80 10.46 7.58
C ILE A 146 -9.51 10.43 6.06
N GLY A 147 -9.72 9.30 5.40
CA GLY A 147 -9.49 9.12 3.97
C GLY A 147 -10.33 10.08 3.11
N ILE A 148 -11.59 10.28 3.46
CA ILE A 148 -12.48 11.22 2.77
C ILE A 148 -12.10 12.68 3.06
N SER A 149 -11.74 13.01 4.30
CA SER A 149 -11.32 14.38 4.65
C SER A 149 -10.02 14.80 3.97
N HIS A 150 -9.16 13.84 3.64
CA HIS A 150 -7.88 14.07 2.93
C HIS A 150 -7.86 13.48 1.52
N LEU A 151 -9.03 13.32 0.89
CA LEU A 151 -9.19 12.68 -0.41
C LEU A 151 -8.33 13.32 -1.50
N SER A 152 -8.19 14.65 -1.50
CA SER A 152 -7.36 15.37 -2.46
C SER A 152 -5.88 14.95 -2.40
N TRP A 153 -5.33 14.77 -1.21
CA TRP A 153 -3.97 14.29 -1.02
C TRP A 153 -3.81 12.82 -1.45
N CYS A 154 -4.80 11.97 -1.14
CA CYS A 154 -4.80 10.58 -1.58
C CYS A 154 -4.81 10.49 -3.11
N ILE A 155 -5.69 11.23 -3.78
CA ILE A 155 -5.77 11.26 -5.24
C ILE A 155 -4.45 11.75 -5.84
N MET A 156 -3.85 12.81 -5.30
CA MET A 156 -2.58 13.33 -5.78
C MET A 156 -1.46 12.28 -5.68
N ILE A 157 -1.33 11.59 -4.55
CA ILE A 157 -0.33 10.53 -4.36
C ILE A 157 -0.57 9.38 -5.34
N TRP A 158 -1.82 8.92 -5.48
CA TRP A 158 -2.16 7.84 -6.39
C TRP A 158 -1.97 8.21 -7.86
N LEU A 159 -2.22 9.46 -8.25
CA LEU A 159 -1.92 9.96 -9.59
C LEU A 159 -0.43 9.93 -9.89
N ILE A 160 0.41 10.42 -8.96
CA ILE A 160 1.87 10.42 -9.15
C ILE A 160 2.39 8.98 -9.31
N VAL A 161 1.99 8.07 -8.42
CA VAL A 161 2.39 6.65 -8.48
C VAL A 161 1.80 5.98 -9.72
N GLY A 162 0.53 6.23 -10.03
CA GLY A 162 -0.18 5.67 -11.18
C GLY A 162 0.43 6.10 -12.51
N VAL A 163 0.78 7.37 -12.69
CA VAL A 163 1.44 7.88 -13.89
C VAL A 163 2.81 7.24 -14.08
N ALA A 164 3.60 7.12 -13.01
CA ALA A 164 4.91 6.46 -13.09
C ALA A 164 4.78 4.98 -13.50
N LEU A 165 3.81 4.26 -12.95
CA LEU A 165 3.52 2.87 -13.31
C LEU A 165 3.04 2.74 -14.76
N LEU A 166 2.18 3.65 -15.23
CA LEU A 166 1.68 3.66 -16.61
C LEU A 166 2.83 3.92 -17.60
N ILE A 167 3.70 4.88 -17.33
CA ILE A 167 4.88 5.17 -18.16
C ILE A 167 5.78 3.93 -18.22
N TYR A 168 6.04 3.29 -17.08
CA TYR A 168 6.88 2.10 -17.02
C TYR A 168 6.27 0.92 -17.79
N ALA A 169 4.98 0.67 -17.64
CA ALA A 169 4.26 -0.40 -18.33
C ALA A 169 4.22 -0.18 -19.85
N THR A 170 3.91 1.05 -20.30
CA THR A 170 3.90 1.40 -21.73
C THR A 170 5.29 1.26 -22.34
N THR A 171 6.34 1.75 -21.67
CA THR A 171 7.73 1.59 -22.11
C THR A 171 8.11 0.11 -22.25
N GLY A 172 7.67 -0.74 -21.32
CA GLY A 172 7.89 -2.20 -21.41
C GLY A 172 7.21 -2.84 -22.61
N ILE A 173 6.01 -2.40 -22.96
CA ILE A 173 5.26 -2.87 -24.14
C ILE A 173 5.95 -2.39 -25.44
N TYR A 174 6.29 -1.10 -25.51
CA TYR A 174 7.02 -0.55 -26.67
C TYR A 174 8.33 -1.28 -26.92
N ARG A 175 9.12 -1.55 -25.89
CA ARG A 175 10.37 -2.30 -26.01
C ARG A 175 10.17 -3.72 -26.59
N LYS A 176 9.08 -4.41 -26.22
CA LYS A 176 8.75 -5.72 -26.80
C LYS A 176 8.36 -5.62 -28.27
N ILE A 177 7.62 -4.58 -28.65
CA ILE A 177 7.20 -4.34 -30.04
C ILE A 177 8.42 -4.01 -30.91
N PHE A 178 9.27 -3.08 -30.49
CA PHE A 178 10.48 -2.70 -31.23
C PHE A 178 11.44 -3.88 -31.43
N ARG A 179 11.68 -4.69 -30.38
CA ARG A 179 12.51 -5.89 -30.51
C ARG A 179 11.95 -6.88 -31.54
N LYS A 180 10.62 -6.96 -31.69
CA LYS A 180 9.96 -7.84 -32.65
C LYS A 180 10.05 -7.33 -34.10
N ILE A 181 10.25 -6.03 -34.29
CA ILE A 181 10.45 -5.39 -35.60
C ILE A 181 11.90 -5.55 -36.00
N GLU A 182 12.87 -5.26 -35.11
CA GLU A 182 14.31 -5.39 -35.37
C GLU A 182 14.79 -6.81 -35.68
N THR A 183 14.06 -7.84 -35.16
CA THR A 183 14.37 -9.26 -35.47
C THR A 183 13.76 -9.74 -36.79
N LYS A 184 13.05 -8.89 -37.54
CA LYS A 184 12.46 -9.21 -38.85
C LYS A 184 13.21 -8.55 -40.04
N GLU A 185 14.17 -7.68 -39.76
CA GLU A 185 15.16 -7.19 -40.72
C GLU A 185 16.44 -8.05 -40.64
#